data_e4d1293b88f5970ae3a80ab6e8223ce2
#
_entry.id   e4d1293b88f5970ae3a80ab6e8223ce2
#
_cell.length_a   1.000
_cell.length_b   1.000
_cell.length_c   1.000
_cell.angle_alpha   90.00
_cell.angle_beta   90.00
_cell.angle_gamma   90.00
#
_symmetry.space_group_name_H-M   'P 1'
#
loop_
_entity.id
_entity.type
_entity.pdbx_description
1 polymer ?
#
loop_
_entity_poly.entity_id
_entity_poly.type
_entity_poly.pdbx_seq_one_letter_code
_entity_poly.pdbx_strand_id
1 'polypeptide(L)'
;MGASISYDDAKTNGFNGSTSIYTGDFLADRKMLTLAHFNQDGAIYPAGYLMPLGFPRPSWGKWEARNHAIVDVHRIASESAGYCYSSRVIYADREHWNGNWVDLYDSNKKLWKSISYYNDAGDVPGLGSAWDGVASAAMDFQNSHETVWCGFGNPWKRKPWLDSNVPKEYQDGVKYGSPSGLMMILR
;
A
#
# COMPACT_ATOMS: atom_id res chain seq x y z
N MET A 1 -6.81 20.80 9.12
CA MET A 1 -6.31 19.49 9.56
C MET A 1 -5.51 18.90 8.44
N GLY A 2 -4.26 18.48 8.65
CA GLY A 2 -3.43 17.84 7.63
C GLY A 2 -3.61 16.32 7.65
N ALA A 3 -3.23 15.64 6.56
CA ALA A 3 -3.18 14.18 6.52
C ALA A 3 -2.03 13.69 7.42
N SER A 4 -2.20 12.53 8.06
CA SER A 4 -1.16 11.89 8.88
C SER A 4 -0.06 11.22 8.06
N ILE A 5 -0.12 11.35 6.74
CA ILE A 5 0.81 10.71 5.81
C ILE A 5 1.62 11.73 5.04
N SER A 6 2.88 11.41 4.80
CA SER A 6 3.75 12.12 3.87
C SER A 6 3.62 11.53 2.47
N TYR A 7 4.21 12.22 1.48
CA TYR A 7 4.29 11.69 0.12
C TYR A 7 5.03 10.33 0.06
N ASP A 8 6.06 10.16 0.88
CA ASP A 8 6.77 8.88 0.98
C ASP A 8 5.89 7.76 1.55
N ASP A 9 5.00 8.08 2.49
CA ASP A 9 4.09 7.10 3.09
C ASP A 9 3.00 6.66 2.10
N ALA A 10 2.60 7.54 1.18
CA ALA A 10 1.58 7.27 0.17
C ALA A 10 2.08 6.41 -1.00
N LYS A 11 3.40 6.20 -1.12
CA LYS A 11 3.96 5.30 -2.14
C LYS A 11 3.70 3.84 -1.80
N THR A 12 3.84 2.98 -2.79
CA THR A 12 3.65 1.54 -2.64
C THR A 12 4.43 1.01 -1.42
N ASN A 13 3.72 0.44 -0.48
CA ASN A 13 4.26 -0.06 0.79
C ASN A 13 4.97 1.02 1.64
N GLY A 14 4.58 2.28 1.51
CA GLY A 14 5.24 3.38 2.24
C GLY A 14 6.72 3.54 1.91
N PHE A 15 7.13 3.17 0.70
CA PHE A 15 8.54 3.06 0.33
C PHE A 15 8.74 3.31 -1.17
N ASN A 16 9.73 4.10 -1.53
CA ASN A 16 9.94 4.45 -2.94
C ASN A 16 10.72 3.41 -3.76
N GLY A 17 11.17 2.32 -3.11
CA GLY A 17 11.81 1.18 -3.78
C GLY A 17 13.26 1.40 -4.23
N SER A 18 13.86 2.54 -3.94
CA SER A 18 15.24 2.82 -4.40
C SER A 18 16.27 2.08 -3.56
N THR A 19 16.89 1.05 -4.13
CA THR A 19 17.98 0.31 -3.47
C THR A 19 19.29 1.10 -3.38
N SER A 20 19.38 2.26 -4.04
CA SER A 20 20.58 3.14 -3.95
C SER A 20 20.61 3.95 -2.65
N ILE A 21 19.46 4.14 -2.01
CA ILE A 21 19.33 4.96 -0.79
C ILE A 21 18.78 4.20 0.41
N TYR A 22 18.33 2.97 0.18
CA TYR A 22 17.79 2.11 1.24
C TYR A 22 18.51 0.77 1.28
N THR A 23 18.61 0.22 2.48
CA THR A 23 19.00 -1.16 2.73
C THR A 23 17.90 -1.84 3.54
N GLY A 24 17.89 -3.17 3.58
CA GLY A 24 16.87 -3.90 4.32
C GLY A 24 17.44 -5.18 4.92
N ASP A 25 17.00 -5.48 6.12
CA ASP A 25 17.33 -6.68 6.85
C ASP A 25 16.09 -7.59 6.94
N PHE A 26 16.23 -8.83 6.50
CA PHE A 26 15.20 -9.83 6.71
C PHE A 26 15.15 -10.22 8.19
N LEU A 27 14.00 -10.01 8.82
CA LEU A 27 13.83 -10.30 10.24
C LEU A 27 13.28 -11.69 10.49
N ALA A 28 12.19 -12.06 9.82
CA ALA A 28 11.51 -13.33 10.04
C ALA A 28 10.45 -13.62 8.99
N ASP A 29 10.01 -14.87 8.94
CA ASP A 29 8.70 -15.26 8.40
C ASP A 29 7.67 -15.37 9.52
N ARG A 30 6.48 -14.85 9.30
CA ARG A 30 5.36 -14.92 10.26
C ARG A 30 4.06 -15.20 9.53
N LYS A 31 3.22 -16.00 10.18
CA LYS A 31 1.83 -16.17 9.79
C LYS A 31 0.99 -15.11 10.48
N MET A 32 0.31 -14.27 9.70
CA MET A 32 -0.45 -13.13 10.19
C MET A 32 -1.85 -13.14 9.61
N LEU A 33 -2.80 -12.58 10.36
CA LEU A 33 -4.15 -12.30 9.84
C LEU A 33 -4.09 -11.08 8.93
N THR A 34 -4.62 -11.25 7.72
CA THR A 34 -4.65 -10.21 6.69
C THR A 34 -6.07 -10.06 6.17
N LEU A 35 -6.51 -8.83 5.99
CA LEU A 35 -7.76 -8.53 5.31
C LEU A 35 -7.55 -8.71 3.80
N ALA A 36 -7.83 -9.91 3.32
CA ALA A 36 -7.49 -10.36 1.97
C ALA A 36 -8.60 -10.12 0.94
N HIS A 37 -9.85 -9.99 1.40
CA HIS A 37 -11.01 -9.72 0.55
C HIS A 37 -11.78 -8.56 1.16
N PHE A 38 -11.32 -7.36 0.87
CA PHE A 38 -11.92 -6.14 1.38
C PHE A 38 -13.31 -5.92 0.77
N ASN A 39 -14.30 -5.73 1.63
CA ASN A 39 -15.65 -5.42 1.19
C ASN A 39 -15.78 -3.93 0.88
N GLN A 40 -15.86 -3.61 -0.39
CA GLN A 40 -15.99 -2.23 -0.90
C GLN A 40 -17.43 -1.73 -0.97
N ASP A 41 -18.31 -2.21 -0.14
CA ASP A 41 -19.66 -1.69 -0.12
C ASP A 41 -19.64 -0.22 0.32
N GLY A 42 -19.80 0.67 -0.65
CA GLY A 42 -19.82 2.12 -0.42
C GLY A 42 -20.94 2.59 0.51
N ALA A 43 -21.95 1.75 0.75
CA ALA A 43 -23.01 2.03 1.72
C ALA A 43 -22.50 2.02 3.18
N ILE A 44 -21.33 1.41 3.43
CA ILE A 44 -20.74 1.35 4.77
C ILE A 44 -19.87 2.58 5.06
N TYR A 45 -19.40 3.29 4.04
CA TYR A 45 -18.57 4.48 4.21
C TYR A 45 -19.43 5.74 4.47
N PRO A 46 -19.05 6.67 5.37
CA PRO A 46 -17.90 6.62 6.28
C PRO A 46 -18.13 5.86 7.59
N ALA A 47 -19.39 5.61 7.97
CA ALA A 47 -19.74 5.09 9.30
C ALA A 47 -19.13 3.69 9.59
N GLY A 48 -19.03 2.84 8.57
CA GLY A 48 -18.45 1.51 8.70
C GLY A 48 -16.94 1.50 8.94
N TYR A 49 -16.26 2.61 8.62
CA TYR A 49 -14.81 2.76 8.77
C TYR A 49 -14.40 3.42 10.08
N LEU A 50 -15.36 3.90 10.86
CA LEU A 50 -15.10 4.52 12.16
C LEU A 50 -14.80 3.45 13.20
N MET A 51 -13.55 3.07 13.31
CA MET A 51 -13.01 2.27 14.39
C MET A 51 -12.19 3.17 15.32
N PRO A 52 -12.21 2.91 16.63
CA PRO A 52 -11.23 3.54 17.50
C PRO A 52 -9.83 3.22 16.96
N LEU A 53 -9.01 4.25 16.74
CA LEU A 53 -7.62 4.12 16.25
C LEU A 53 -7.47 3.49 14.85
N GLY A 54 -8.50 3.55 13.99
CA GLY A 54 -8.35 3.20 12.59
C GLY A 54 -8.11 1.74 12.24
N PHE A 55 -8.27 0.85 13.16
CA PHE A 55 -8.15 -0.58 12.86
C PHE A 55 -9.34 -1.06 12.03
N PRO A 56 -9.11 -1.91 11.03
CA PRO A 56 -10.17 -2.44 10.20
C PRO A 56 -11.12 -3.30 11.04
N ARG A 57 -12.43 -3.07 10.89
CA ARG A 57 -13.42 -3.92 11.54
C ARG A 57 -13.35 -5.34 11.00
N PRO A 58 -13.59 -6.36 11.83
CA PRO A 58 -13.67 -7.74 11.35
C PRO A 58 -14.68 -7.93 10.20
N SER A 59 -15.74 -7.12 10.16
CA SER A 59 -16.78 -7.17 9.14
C SER A 59 -16.42 -6.49 7.81
N TRP A 60 -15.26 -5.86 7.69
CA TRP A 60 -14.86 -5.17 6.44
C TRP A 60 -14.53 -6.11 5.29
N GLY A 61 -14.44 -7.39 5.53
CA GLY A 61 -14.18 -8.38 4.52
C GLY A 61 -13.80 -9.73 5.11
N LYS A 62 -13.15 -10.56 4.30
CA LYS A 62 -12.67 -11.86 4.75
C LYS A 62 -11.21 -11.76 5.17
N TRP A 63 -10.92 -12.35 6.31
CA TRP A 63 -9.58 -12.41 6.89
C TRP A 63 -8.97 -13.77 6.61
N GLU A 64 -7.72 -13.78 6.20
CA GLU A 64 -6.93 -14.98 5.95
C GLU A 64 -5.66 -14.98 6.78
N ALA A 65 -5.26 -16.17 7.22
CA ALA A 65 -3.97 -16.38 7.86
C ALA A 65 -2.91 -16.64 6.78
N ARG A 66 -2.13 -15.61 6.44
CA ARG A 66 -1.17 -15.62 5.32
C ARG A 66 0.26 -15.53 5.82
N ASN A 67 1.20 -16.10 5.07
CA ASN A 67 2.61 -16.05 5.41
C ASN A 67 3.23 -14.74 4.91
N HIS A 68 3.96 -14.06 5.81
CA HIS A 68 4.62 -12.79 5.50
C HIS A 68 6.11 -12.89 5.73
N ALA A 69 6.87 -12.30 4.81
CA ALA A 69 8.25 -11.90 5.05
C ALA A 69 8.24 -10.56 5.79
N ILE A 70 8.94 -10.49 6.90
CA ILE A 70 9.09 -9.25 7.66
C ILE A 70 10.49 -8.70 7.38
N VAL A 71 10.53 -7.49 6.84
CA VAL A 71 11.76 -6.82 6.44
C VAL A 71 11.84 -5.46 7.10
N ASP A 72 12.93 -5.18 7.79
CA ASP A 72 13.26 -3.83 8.28
C ASP A 72 14.01 -3.08 7.18
N VAL A 73 13.46 -1.95 6.73
CA VAL A 73 14.03 -1.11 5.68
C VAL A 73 14.41 0.24 6.27
N HIS A 74 15.66 0.65 6.07
CA HIS A 74 16.17 1.92 6.54
C HIS A 74 17.07 2.58 5.50
N ARG A 75 17.26 3.89 5.59
CA ARG A 75 18.18 4.60 4.71
C ARG A 75 19.62 4.23 5.02
N ILE A 76 20.43 4.14 3.97
CA ILE A 76 21.89 4.06 4.14
C ILE A 76 22.41 5.30 4.86
N ALA A 77 23.53 5.18 5.54
CA ALA A 77 24.06 6.23 6.43
C ALA A 77 24.24 7.60 5.74
N SER A 78 24.70 7.60 4.47
CA SER A 78 24.87 8.83 3.68
C SER A 78 23.57 9.57 3.36
N GLU A 79 22.44 8.88 3.39
CA GLU A 79 21.11 9.38 3.00
C GLU A 79 20.14 9.52 4.18
N SER A 80 20.62 9.26 5.40
CA SER A 80 19.80 9.26 6.61
C SER A 80 19.63 10.65 7.25
N ALA A 81 20.52 11.59 6.95
CA ALA A 81 20.49 12.92 7.55
C ALA A 81 19.19 13.67 7.20
N GLY A 82 18.50 14.15 8.23
CA GLY A 82 17.24 14.88 8.07
C GLY A 82 16.02 14.04 7.70
N TYR A 83 16.17 12.73 7.62
CA TYR A 83 15.05 11.85 7.34
C TYR A 83 14.26 11.53 8.63
N CYS A 84 12.94 11.59 8.56
CA CYS A 84 12.09 11.52 9.75
C CYS A 84 11.91 10.11 10.33
N TYR A 85 12.14 9.04 9.52
CA TYR A 85 12.00 7.68 9.98
C TYR A 85 13.35 7.00 10.15
N SER A 86 13.54 6.34 11.30
CA SER A 86 14.73 5.52 11.55
C SER A 86 14.64 4.18 10.80
N SER A 87 13.45 3.60 10.72
CA SER A 87 13.20 2.37 9.97
C SER A 87 11.74 2.23 9.55
N ARG A 88 11.51 1.32 8.62
CA ARG A 88 10.21 0.83 8.18
C ARG A 88 10.20 -0.68 8.26
N VAL A 89 9.31 -1.25 9.04
CA VAL A 89 9.11 -2.70 9.05
C VAL A 89 7.96 -3.02 8.10
N ILE A 90 8.30 -3.70 7.02
CA ILE A 90 7.36 -4.07 5.97
C ILE A 90 6.97 -5.53 6.16
N TYR A 91 5.68 -5.80 6.18
CA TYR A 91 5.10 -7.14 6.26
C TYR A 91 4.58 -7.52 4.87
N ALA A 92 5.44 -8.13 4.08
CA ALA A 92 5.17 -8.50 2.69
C ALA A 92 4.60 -9.93 2.60
N ASP A 93 3.44 -10.06 1.98
CA ASP A 93 2.85 -11.37 1.71
C ASP A 93 3.72 -12.21 0.79
N ARG A 94 3.94 -13.48 1.13
CA ARG A 94 4.83 -14.39 0.40
C ARG A 94 4.29 -14.87 -0.94
N GLU A 95 3.00 -14.72 -1.20
CA GLU A 95 2.39 -15.17 -2.45
C GLU A 95 2.36 -14.05 -3.51
N HIS A 96 1.89 -12.86 -3.12
CA HIS A 96 1.74 -11.75 -4.07
C HIS A 96 2.72 -10.58 -3.86
N TRP A 97 3.59 -10.67 -2.85
CA TRP A 97 4.65 -9.71 -2.55
C TRP A 97 4.19 -8.27 -2.26
N ASN A 98 2.92 -8.04 -2.04
CA ASN A 98 2.43 -6.76 -1.55
C ASN A 98 2.65 -6.64 -0.05
N GLY A 99 3.02 -5.46 0.41
CA GLY A 99 3.03 -5.14 1.83
C GLY A 99 1.59 -4.99 2.32
N ASN A 100 1.20 -5.81 3.29
CA ASN A 100 -0.12 -5.68 3.91
C ASN A 100 -0.10 -4.71 5.11
N TRP A 101 1.07 -4.57 5.73
CA TRP A 101 1.31 -3.66 6.84
C TRP A 101 2.70 -3.04 6.71
N VAL A 102 2.82 -1.80 7.16
CA VAL A 102 4.10 -1.11 7.30
C VAL A 102 4.10 -0.33 8.60
N ASP A 103 5.05 -0.62 9.47
CA ASP A 103 5.29 0.13 10.70
C ASP A 103 6.44 1.11 10.50
N LEU A 104 6.22 2.36 10.85
CA LEU A 104 7.17 3.47 10.70
C LEU A 104 7.65 3.91 12.08
N TYR A 105 8.95 3.94 12.28
CA TYR A 105 9.59 4.29 13.52
C TYR A 105 10.27 5.65 13.42
N ASP A 106 10.12 6.48 14.45
CA ASP A 106 10.78 7.79 14.53
C ASP A 106 12.30 7.67 14.78
N SER A 107 12.99 8.80 14.85
CA SER A 107 14.44 8.86 15.11
C SER A 107 14.86 8.25 16.44
N ASN A 108 13.95 8.13 17.40
CA ASN A 108 14.18 7.49 18.70
C ASN A 108 13.81 5.98 18.69
N LYS A 109 13.52 5.42 17.53
CA LYS A 109 13.08 4.03 17.35
C LYS A 109 11.74 3.73 18.05
N LYS A 110 10.91 4.75 18.28
CA LYS A 110 9.56 4.59 18.80
C LYS A 110 8.59 4.47 17.63
N LEU A 111 7.64 3.54 17.75
CA LEU A 111 6.59 3.39 16.76
C LEU A 111 5.82 4.71 16.64
N TRP A 112 5.80 5.24 15.43
CA TRP A 112 5.12 6.48 15.12
C TRP A 112 3.82 6.23 14.36
N LYS A 113 3.93 5.50 13.24
CA LYS A 113 2.78 5.24 12.39
C LYS A 113 2.70 3.77 12.02
N SER A 114 1.51 3.29 11.74
CA SER A 114 1.28 2.02 11.08
C SER A 114 0.36 2.23 9.89
N ILE A 115 0.72 1.68 8.74
CA ILE A 115 -0.06 1.75 7.53
C ILE A 115 -0.53 0.35 7.18
N SER A 116 -1.83 0.19 7.04
CA SER A 116 -2.44 -1.05 6.58
C SER A 116 -2.94 -0.90 5.15
N TYR A 117 -2.70 -1.93 4.33
CA TYR A 117 -3.18 -2.01 2.96
C TYR A 117 -4.22 -3.13 2.87
N TYR A 118 -5.38 -2.80 2.34
CA TYR A 118 -6.49 -3.72 2.18
C TYR A 118 -6.58 -4.11 0.72
N ASN A 119 -6.56 -5.40 0.48
CA ASN A 119 -6.51 -5.97 -0.85
C ASN A 119 -7.84 -6.68 -1.15
N ASP A 120 -8.13 -6.80 -2.42
CA ASP A 120 -9.17 -7.68 -2.94
C ASP A 120 -8.58 -8.60 -4.01
N ALA A 121 -9.03 -9.84 -4.03
CA ALA A 121 -8.64 -10.81 -5.04
C ALA A 121 -9.75 -10.92 -6.07
N GLY A 122 -9.38 -10.99 -7.34
CA GLY A 122 -10.33 -11.15 -8.42
C GLY A 122 -9.75 -11.86 -9.62
N ASP A 123 -10.61 -12.46 -10.43
CA ASP A 123 -10.20 -13.13 -11.66
C ASP A 123 -10.12 -12.13 -12.81
N VAL A 124 -8.94 -12.06 -13.41
CA VAL A 124 -8.67 -11.25 -14.59
C VAL A 124 -8.77 -12.15 -15.82
N PRO A 125 -9.70 -11.87 -16.77
CA PRO A 125 -9.86 -12.68 -17.95
C PRO A 125 -8.55 -12.83 -18.74
N GLY A 126 -8.13 -14.07 -18.97
CA GLY A 126 -6.89 -14.41 -19.69
C GLY A 126 -5.61 -14.36 -18.86
N LEU A 127 -5.65 -13.88 -17.62
CA LEU A 127 -4.48 -13.80 -16.72
C LEU A 127 -4.63 -14.65 -15.46
N GLY A 128 -5.86 -14.98 -15.07
CA GLY A 128 -6.13 -15.72 -13.84
C GLY A 128 -6.36 -14.80 -12.65
N SER A 129 -6.15 -15.32 -11.44
CA SER A 129 -6.37 -14.56 -10.21
C SER A 129 -5.30 -13.50 -9.99
N ALA A 130 -5.72 -12.32 -9.62
CA ALA A 130 -4.85 -11.20 -9.31
C ALA A 130 -5.30 -10.49 -8.03
N TRP A 131 -4.36 -9.80 -7.40
CA TRP A 131 -4.59 -8.99 -6.20
C TRP A 131 -4.48 -7.51 -6.54
N ASP A 132 -5.38 -6.71 -5.96
CA ASP A 132 -5.36 -5.27 -6.11
C ASP A 132 -5.50 -4.59 -4.75
N GLY A 133 -4.76 -3.51 -4.55
CA GLY A 133 -4.87 -2.66 -3.38
C GLY A 133 -6.07 -1.72 -3.52
N VAL A 134 -7.07 -1.89 -2.68
CA VAL A 134 -8.36 -1.20 -2.83
C VAL A 134 -8.59 -0.10 -1.80
N ALA A 135 -7.93 -0.20 -0.66
CA ALA A 135 -8.02 0.79 0.40
C ALA A 135 -6.78 0.74 1.28
N SER A 136 -6.60 1.77 2.08
CA SER A 136 -5.50 1.83 3.03
C SER A 136 -5.86 2.75 4.20
N ALA A 137 -5.28 2.47 5.37
CA ALA A 137 -5.39 3.34 6.52
C ALA A 137 -4.01 3.59 7.12
N ALA A 138 -3.72 4.83 7.45
CA ALA A 138 -2.51 5.23 8.17
C ALA A 138 -2.89 5.76 9.55
N MET A 139 -2.38 5.13 10.57
CA MET A 139 -2.57 5.49 11.97
C MET A 139 -1.32 6.20 12.49
N ASP A 140 -1.47 7.39 12.99
CA ASP A 140 -0.43 8.13 13.69
C ASP A 140 -0.66 8.02 15.20
N PHE A 141 0.12 7.16 15.85
CA PHE A 141 -0.03 6.88 17.28
C PHE A 141 0.47 8.00 18.19
N GLN A 142 1.39 8.83 17.68
CA GLN A 142 1.93 9.94 18.48
C GLN A 142 0.99 11.14 18.50
N ASN A 143 0.20 11.32 17.43
CA ASN A 143 -0.77 12.42 17.32
C ASN A 143 -2.23 11.98 17.48
N SER A 144 -2.48 10.69 17.72
CA SER A 144 -3.82 10.11 17.80
C SER A 144 -4.69 10.48 16.59
N HIS A 145 -4.13 10.38 15.40
CA HIS A 145 -4.77 10.76 14.15
C HIS A 145 -4.75 9.61 13.15
N GLU A 146 -5.78 9.57 12.32
CA GLU A 146 -5.90 8.56 11.27
C GLU A 146 -6.22 9.21 9.92
N THR A 147 -5.67 8.63 8.87
CA THR A 147 -6.04 8.92 7.49
C THR A 147 -6.45 7.62 6.80
N VAL A 148 -7.69 7.55 6.34
CA VAL A 148 -8.19 6.42 5.54
C VAL A 148 -8.40 6.89 4.13
N TRP A 149 -7.94 6.09 3.15
CA TRP A 149 -8.28 6.29 1.74
C TRP A 149 -8.76 4.98 1.13
N CYS A 150 -9.82 5.09 0.36
CA CYS A 150 -10.43 3.96 -0.33
C CYS A 150 -10.55 4.29 -1.82
N GLY A 151 -10.19 3.34 -2.66
CA GLY A 151 -10.64 3.33 -4.02
C GLY A 151 -12.13 3.02 -4.05
N PHE A 152 -12.96 3.95 -4.52
CA PHE A 152 -14.41 3.72 -4.59
C PHE A 152 -14.74 2.71 -5.68
N GLY A 153 -15.34 1.61 -5.29
CA GLY A 153 -15.86 0.55 -6.14
C GLY A 153 -14.88 -0.61 -6.33
N ASN A 154 -15.45 -1.79 -6.48
CA ASN A 154 -14.70 -3.01 -6.73
C ASN A 154 -13.99 -2.91 -8.08
N PRO A 155 -12.64 -2.90 -8.14
CA PRO A 155 -11.89 -2.76 -9.39
C PRO A 155 -12.23 -3.89 -10.37
N TRP A 156 -12.53 -5.08 -9.86
CA TRP A 156 -12.89 -6.24 -10.67
C TRP A 156 -14.27 -6.15 -11.32
N LYS A 157 -15.16 -5.34 -10.77
CA LYS A 157 -16.46 -5.03 -11.38
C LYS A 157 -16.36 -3.92 -12.43
N ARG A 158 -15.28 -3.15 -12.43
CA ARG A 158 -15.01 -2.10 -13.41
C ARG A 158 -14.17 -2.66 -14.55
N LYS A 159 -14.82 -3.40 -15.45
CA LYS A 159 -14.17 -3.97 -16.65
C LYS A 159 -13.25 -3.01 -17.45
N PRO A 160 -13.45 -1.67 -17.44
CA PRO A 160 -12.59 -0.75 -18.20
C PRO A 160 -11.14 -0.66 -17.71
N TRP A 161 -10.80 -1.18 -16.54
CA TRP A 161 -9.45 -1.10 -15.95
C TRP A 161 -8.51 -2.21 -16.41
N LEU A 162 -9.03 -3.19 -17.15
CA LEU A 162 -8.20 -4.26 -17.67
C LEU A 162 -7.55 -3.81 -18.96
N ASP A 163 -6.27 -4.05 -19.10
CA ASP A 163 -5.43 -3.71 -20.26
C ASP A 163 -6.02 -4.18 -21.61
N SER A 164 -6.90 -5.18 -21.56
CA SER A 164 -7.60 -5.67 -22.77
C SER A 164 -8.45 -4.61 -23.48
N ASN A 165 -8.87 -3.57 -22.76
CA ASN A 165 -9.69 -2.47 -23.30
C ASN A 165 -8.87 -1.20 -23.57
N VAL A 166 -7.59 -1.19 -23.28
CA VAL A 166 -6.70 -0.08 -23.57
C VAL A 166 -6.19 -0.21 -25.01
N PRO A 167 -6.39 0.77 -25.89
CA PRO A 167 -5.83 0.73 -27.24
C PRO A 167 -4.32 0.48 -27.19
N LYS A 168 -3.82 -0.38 -28.09
CA LYS A 168 -2.40 -0.77 -28.11
C LYS A 168 -1.43 0.42 -28.14
N GLU A 169 -1.84 1.52 -28.73
CA GLU A 169 -1.06 2.76 -28.79
C GLU A 169 -0.78 3.36 -27.40
N TYR A 170 -1.61 3.06 -26.39
CA TYR A 170 -1.41 3.52 -25.00
C TYR A 170 -0.66 2.50 -24.13
N GLN A 171 -0.37 1.32 -24.68
CA GLN A 171 0.39 0.27 -23.98
C GLN A 171 1.91 0.37 -24.23
N ASP A 172 2.36 1.37 -24.97
CA ASP A 172 3.78 1.60 -25.23
C ASP A 172 4.47 2.23 -24.02
N GLY A 173 5.03 1.36 -23.17
CA GLY A 173 5.76 1.78 -21.96
C GLY A 173 7.02 2.61 -22.26
N VAL A 174 7.61 2.49 -23.45
CA VAL A 174 8.76 3.30 -23.85
C VAL A 174 8.30 4.73 -24.15
N LYS A 175 7.18 4.86 -24.89
CA LYS A 175 6.58 6.15 -25.22
C LYS A 175 6.11 6.90 -23.99
N TYR A 176 5.35 6.22 -23.10
CA TYR A 176 4.72 6.86 -21.95
C TYR A 176 5.59 6.84 -20.68
N GLY A 177 6.62 6.01 -20.63
CA GLY A 177 7.58 5.93 -19.52
C GLY A 177 8.79 6.85 -19.66
N SER A 178 8.91 7.64 -20.73
CA SER A 178 10.04 8.55 -20.93
C SER A 178 9.61 10.02 -20.80
N PRO A 179 10.50 10.93 -20.31
CA PRO A 179 10.20 12.36 -20.26
C PRO A 179 9.80 12.95 -21.64
N SER A 180 10.47 12.53 -22.71
CA SER A 180 10.17 12.95 -24.08
C SER A 180 8.80 12.45 -24.56
N GLY A 181 8.43 11.22 -24.21
CA GLY A 181 7.13 10.67 -24.51
C GLY A 181 5.99 11.39 -23.77
N LEU A 182 6.17 11.69 -22.50
CA LEU A 182 5.22 12.46 -21.72
C LEU A 182 5.05 13.89 -22.25
N MET A 183 6.13 14.52 -22.71
CA MET A 183 6.07 15.85 -23.33
C MET A 183 5.25 15.88 -24.63
N MET A 184 5.16 14.75 -25.34
CA MET A 184 4.31 14.66 -26.56
C MET A 184 2.82 14.54 -26.26
N ILE A 185 2.45 14.06 -25.06
CA ILE A 185 1.05 13.95 -24.64
C ILE A 185 0.49 15.29 -24.15
N LEU A 186 1.37 16.16 -23.65
CA LEU A 186 1.01 17.47 -23.09
C LEU A 186 0.88 18.58 -24.16
N ARG A 187 1.01 18.25 -25.43
CA ARG A 187 0.77 19.16 -26.58
C ARG A 187 -0.58 18.88 -27.22
#